data_1072fe5419405651380f45703320b810
#
_entry.id   1072fe5419405651380f45703320b810
#
_cell.length_a   1.000
_cell.length_b   1.000
_cell.length_c   1.000
_cell.angle_alpha   90.00
_cell.angle_beta   90.00
_cell.angle_gamma   90.00
#
_symmetry.space_group_name_H-M   'P 1'
#
loop_
_entity.id
_entity.type
_entity.pdbx_description
1 polymer ?
#
loop_
_entity_poly.entity_id
_entity_poly.type
_entity_poly.pdbx_seq_one_letter_code
_entity_poly.pdbx_strand_id
1 'polypeptide(L)'
;SGPGSRSGCGAGRTVSRYTLGIDTSNYATSLAVFDTAGEVVCAKKRFLPVKAGQLGLRQSDSLFHHTVALPEMMQELAQEFDLTQIDAVGVSQKPRPVEGSYMPCFLAGVNAATAFAHAKGIPLVLTTHQQGHAAAALFAAKGEQLFAEKVLLFHISGGTTDLLLCDQVRRITTLGTSTDLYAGQAVDRVGVRLGFGFPAGAEVSRLAA
;
A
#
# COMPACT_ATOMS: atom_id res chain seq x y z
N SER A 1 37.81 27.08 -46.19
CA SER A 1 38.15 26.33 -44.97
C SER A 1 37.17 26.70 -43.84
N GLY A 2 36.06 25.99 -43.71
CA GLY A 2 35.11 26.18 -42.63
C GLY A 2 35.14 24.96 -41.70
N PRO A 3 35.09 25.12 -40.39
CA PRO A 3 35.00 24.00 -39.47
C PRO A 3 33.57 23.55 -39.33
N GLY A 4 33.35 22.27 -39.58
CA GLY A 4 32.06 21.62 -39.38
C GLY A 4 31.71 21.50 -37.89
N SER A 5 30.53 22.01 -37.53
CA SER A 5 29.90 21.83 -36.23
C SER A 5 29.36 20.41 -36.15
N ARG A 6 29.95 19.57 -35.33
CA ARG A 6 29.35 18.33 -34.91
C ARG A 6 28.35 18.62 -33.77
N SER A 7 27.08 18.63 -34.11
CA SER A 7 25.99 18.57 -33.14
C SER A 7 25.94 17.16 -32.58
N GLY A 8 26.57 16.93 -31.43
CA GLY A 8 26.37 15.75 -30.65
C GLY A 8 24.99 15.81 -29.99
N CYS A 9 24.03 15.08 -30.54
CA CYS A 9 22.76 14.81 -29.89
C CYS A 9 23.05 13.89 -28.71
N GLY A 10 23.25 14.47 -27.54
CA GLY A 10 23.32 13.72 -26.28
C GLY A 10 21.95 13.14 -26.00
N ALA A 11 21.77 11.84 -26.26
CA ALA A 11 20.65 11.11 -25.74
C ALA A 11 20.67 11.25 -24.21
N GLY A 12 19.78 12.09 -23.69
CA GLY A 12 19.60 12.25 -22.25
C GLY A 12 19.29 10.88 -21.65
N ARG A 13 20.19 10.34 -20.86
CA ARG A 13 19.89 9.20 -20.00
C ARG A 13 18.74 9.66 -19.13
N THR A 14 17.54 9.11 -19.35
CA THR A 14 16.43 9.21 -18.41
C THR A 14 16.94 8.60 -17.09
N VAL A 15 17.19 9.47 -16.11
CA VAL A 15 17.58 9.05 -14.77
C VAL A 15 16.34 8.38 -14.21
N SER A 16 16.40 7.06 -14.05
CA SER A 16 15.32 6.32 -13.37
C SER A 16 15.20 6.88 -11.95
N ARG A 17 14.00 7.31 -11.59
CA ARG A 17 13.67 7.77 -10.25
C ARG A 17 12.95 6.66 -9.52
N TYR A 18 13.23 6.51 -8.25
CA TYR A 18 12.64 5.45 -7.44
C TYR A 18 11.88 6.03 -6.25
N THR A 19 10.75 5.44 -5.95
CA THR A 19 9.93 5.82 -4.80
C THR A 19 9.79 4.64 -3.84
N LEU A 20 10.06 4.88 -2.57
CA LEU A 20 9.79 3.93 -1.50
C LEU A 20 8.38 4.13 -0.97
N GLY A 21 7.56 3.07 -1.01
CA GLY A 21 6.26 3.01 -0.36
C GLY A 21 6.34 2.26 0.96
N ILE A 22 5.70 2.79 2.02
CA ILE A 22 5.63 2.18 3.35
C ILE A 22 4.17 2.10 3.80
N ASP A 23 3.73 0.91 4.24
CA ASP A 23 2.42 0.73 4.86
C ASP A 23 2.55 -0.15 6.11
N THR A 24 2.03 0.35 7.23
CA THR A 24 1.97 -0.34 8.52
C THR A 24 0.52 -0.48 9.00
N SER A 25 -0.36 -0.86 8.09
CA SER A 25 -1.75 -1.15 8.41
C SER A 25 -1.87 -2.49 9.14
N ASN A 26 -2.71 -2.50 10.09
CA ASN A 26 -3.19 -3.53 11.01
C ASN A 26 -2.43 -4.87 11.09
N TYR A 27 -2.35 -5.70 10.02
CA TYR A 27 -1.84 -7.08 10.09
C TYR A 27 -0.54 -7.34 9.33
N ALA A 28 -0.04 -6.37 8.57
CA ALA A 28 1.18 -6.56 7.79
C ALA A 28 2.00 -5.28 7.68
N THR A 29 3.32 -5.41 7.85
CA THR A 29 4.29 -4.38 7.47
C THR A 29 4.64 -4.59 6.01
N SER A 30 4.58 -3.55 5.19
CA SER A 30 4.87 -3.62 3.76
C SER A 30 5.80 -2.49 3.33
N LEU A 31 6.79 -2.85 2.53
CA LEU A 31 7.73 -1.95 1.86
C LEU A 31 7.75 -2.29 0.37
N ALA A 32 7.78 -1.30 -0.51
CA ALA A 32 7.95 -1.52 -1.93
C ALA A 32 8.71 -0.36 -2.59
N VAL A 33 9.55 -0.68 -3.55
CA VAL A 33 10.24 0.29 -4.39
C VAL A 33 9.63 0.23 -5.78
N PHE A 34 9.22 1.39 -6.28
CA PHE A 34 8.70 1.59 -7.63
C PHE A 34 9.65 2.48 -8.42
N ASP A 35 9.76 2.20 -9.71
CA ASP A 35 10.42 3.09 -10.66
C ASP A 35 9.45 4.10 -11.30
N THR A 36 9.95 4.97 -12.16
CA THR A 36 9.14 5.95 -12.90
C THR A 36 8.27 5.35 -13.99
N ALA A 37 8.49 4.10 -14.38
CA ALA A 37 7.63 3.37 -15.28
C ALA A 37 6.42 2.75 -14.55
N GLY A 38 6.40 2.82 -13.21
CA GLY A 38 5.36 2.23 -12.38
C GLY A 38 5.59 0.74 -12.08
N GLU A 39 6.79 0.22 -12.40
CA GLU A 39 7.12 -1.16 -12.12
C GLU A 39 7.62 -1.35 -10.68
N VAL A 40 7.22 -2.47 -10.07
CA VAL A 40 7.72 -2.87 -8.75
C VAL A 40 9.13 -3.43 -8.91
N VAL A 41 10.13 -2.70 -8.41
CA VAL A 41 11.55 -3.12 -8.46
C VAL A 41 11.85 -4.17 -7.40
N CYS A 42 11.39 -3.92 -6.17
CA CYS A 42 11.43 -4.90 -5.09
C CYS A 42 10.32 -4.61 -4.07
N ALA A 43 9.88 -5.65 -3.36
CA ALA A 43 8.86 -5.53 -2.34
C ALA A 43 9.09 -6.51 -1.20
N LYS A 44 8.76 -6.07 0.01
CA LYS A 44 8.79 -6.88 1.23
C LYS A 44 7.45 -6.78 1.95
N LYS A 45 6.94 -7.90 2.39
CA LYS A 45 5.72 -7.97 3.21
C LYS A 45 5.91 -8.97 4.33
N ARG A 46 5.61 -8.56 5.56
CA ARG A 46 5.69 -9.40 6.74
C ARG A 46 4.39 -9.29 7.54
N PHE A 47 3.73 -10.42 7.73
CA PHE A 47 2.55 -10.48 8.59
C PHE A 47 2.97 -10.39 10.05
N LEU A 48 2.16 -9.67 10.83
CA LEU A 48 2.35 -9.59 12.27
C LEU A 48 1.93 -10.90 12.95
N PRO A 49 2.60 -11.30 14.04
CA PRO A 49 2.22 -12.49 14.77
C PRO A 49 0.88 -12.31 15.47
N VAL A 50 -0.11 -13.13 15.12
CA VAL A 50 -1.42 -13.20 15.80
C VAL A 50 -1.42 -14.46 16.65
N LYS A 51 -1.71 -14.33 17.94
CA LYS A 51 -1.79 -15.49 18.84
C LYS A 51 -2.97 -16.38 18.44
N ALA A 52 -2.78 -17.70 18.50
CA ALA A 52 -3.84 -18.67 18.24
C ALA A 52 -5.07 -18.39 19.11
N GLY A 53 -6.25 -18.36 18.48
CA GLY A 53 -7.53 -18.09 19.16
C GLY A 53 -7.88 -16.60 19.31
N GLN A 54 -7.03 -15.66 18.87
CA GLN A 54 -7.38 -14.24 18.81
C GLN A 54 -7.97 -13.89 17.45
N LEU A 55 -9.05 -13.09 17.46
CA LEU A 55 -9.73 -12.59 16.25
C LEU A 55 -9.11 -11.27 15.72
N GLY A 56 -7.97 -10.85 16.26
CA GLY A 56 -7.30 -9.61 15.85
C GLY A 56 -6.13 -9.24 16.76
N LEU A 57 -5.44 -8.15 16.41
CA LEU A 57 -4.38 -7.53 17.21
C LEU A 57 -4.89 -6.27 17.89
N ARG A 58 -4.47 -6.06 19.15
CA ARG A 58 -4.60 -4.74 19.77
C ARG A 58 -3.75 -3.73 19.03
N GLN A 59 -4.19 -2.48 18.96
CA GLN A 59 -3.46 -1.44 18.24
C GLN A 59 -2.06 -1.17 18.83
N SER A 60 -1.89 -1.29 20.14
CA SER A 60 -0.59 -1.20 20.81
C SER A 60 0.37 -2.32 20.38
N ASP A 61 -0.15 -3.55 20.28
CA ASP A 61 0.63 -4.72 19.88
C ASP A 61 1.02 -4.61 18.40
N SER A 62 0.08 -4.15 17.57
CA SER A 62 0.33 -3.88 16.16
C SER A 62 1.43 -2.82 15.98
N LEU A 63 1.32 -1.69 16.67
CA LEU A 63 2.35 -0.63 16.68
C LEU A 63 3.72 -1.17 17.09
N PHE A 64 3.78 -1.94 18.18
CA PHE A 64 5.01 -2.56 18.66
C PHE A 64 5.64 -3.47 17.60
N HIS A 65 4.85 -4.40 17.03
CA HIS A 65 5.36 -5.33 16.03
C HIS A 65 5.83 -4.65 14.76
N HIS A 66 5.12 -3.61 14.28
CA HIS A 66 5.58 -2.81 13.14
C HIS A 66 6.88 -2.10 13.43
N THR A 67 7.02 -1.53 14.66
CA THR A 67 8.24 -0.83 15.06
C THR A 67 9.46 -1.76 15.10
N VAL A 68 9.26 -3.02 15.51
CA VAL A 68 10.32 -4.04 15.49
C VAL A 68 10.63 -4.51 14.07
N ALA A 69 9.60 -4.75 13.25
CA ALA A 69 9.78 -5.31 11.91
C ALA A 69 10.41 -4.34 10.90
N LEU A 70 10.09 -3.04 11.00
CA LEU A 70 10.52 -2.06 10.00
C LEU A 70 12.05 -1.97 9.81
N PRO A 71 12.89 -1.86 10.87
CA PRO A 71 14.33 -1.80 10.70
C PRO A 71 14.91 -3.06 10.02
N GLU A 72 14.42 -4.25 10.38
CA GLU A 72 14.84 -5.51 9.78
C GLU A 72 14.45 -5.56 8.30
N MET A 73 13.21 -5.20 7.97
CA MET A 73 12.73 -5.19 6.59
C MET A 73 13.42 -4.14 5.73
N MET A 74 13.77 -2.97 6.30
CA MET A 74 14.59 -1.97 5.61
C MET A 74 16.01 -2.49 5.34
N GLN A 75 16.59 -3.26 6.26
CA GLN A 75 17.87 -3.90 6.05
C GLN A 75 17.79 -4.98 4.95
N GLU A 76 16.75 -5.81 4.95
CA GLU A 76 16.49 -6.79 3.88
C GLU A 76 16.32 -6.11 2.52
N LEU A 77 15.58 -4.99 2.48
CA LEU A 77 15.40 -4.20 1.27
C LEU A 77 16.72 -3.62 0.75
N ALA A 78 17.57 -3.13 1.66
CA ALA A 78 18.89 -2.58 1.34
C ALA A 78 19.89 -3.62 0.79
N GLN A 79 19.67 -4.91 1.03
CA GLN A 79 20.46 -5.98 0.43
C GLN A 79 20.11 -6.24 -1.04
N GLU A 80 18.89 -5.89 -1.45
CA GLU A 80 18.37 -6.13 -2.80
C GLU A 80 18.36 -4.86 -3.66
N PHE A 81 18.27 -3.68 -3.02
CA PHE A 81 18.18 -2.39 -3.71
C PHE A 81 19.01 -1.33 -3.01
N ASP A 82 19.73 -0.55 -3.79
CA ASP A 82 20.51 0.59 -3.29
C ASP A 82 19.58 1.74 -2.87
N LEU A 83 19.33 1.87 -1.57
CA LEU A 83 18.45 2.88 -0.99
C LEU A 83 18.93 4.32 -1.24
N THR A 84 20.18 4.52 -1.66
CA THR A 84 20.67 5.86 -2.04
C THR A 84 20.00 6.38 -3.31
N GLN A 85 19.41 5.51 -4.12
CA GLN A 85 18.68 5.85 -5.34
C GLN A 85 17.22 6.28 -5.12
N ILE A 86 16.70 6.17 -3.89
CA ILE A 86 15.32 6.61 -3.58
C ILE A 86 15.24 8.14 -3.64
N ASP A 87 14.31 8.66 -4.45
CA ASP A 87 14.08 10.09 -4.67
C ASP A 87 12.82 10.64 -3.97
N ALA A 88 11.94 9.78 -3.48
CA ALA A 88 10.76 10.15 -2.72
C ALA A 88 10.29 8.99 -1.84
N VAL A 89 9.54 9.32 -0.78
CA VAL A 89 8.89 8.33 0.08
C VAL A 89 7.39 8.60 0.13
N GLY A 90 6.59 7.54 -0.06
CA GLY A 90 5.15 7.53 0.21
C GLY A 90 4.85 6.68 1.45
N VAL A 91 3.95 7.15 2.32
CA VAL A 91 3.56 6.38 3.51
C VAL A 91 2.08 6.54 3.82
N SER A 92 1.42 5.45 4.17
CA SER A 92 0.08 5.48 4.74
C SER A 92 0.13 6.02 6.16
N GLN A 93 -0.58 7.14 6.43
CA GLN A 93 -0.60 7.78 7.75
C GLN A 93 -1.86 7.46 8.57
N LYS A 94 -2.90 6.97 7.91
CA LYS A 94 -4.21 6.69 8.51
C LYS A 94 -5.04 5.77 7.60
N PRO A 95 -6.11 5.13 8.13
CA PRO A 95 -6.94 4.21 7.34
C PRO A 95 -7.61 4.86 6.13
N ARG A 96 -8.33 5.97 6.33
CA ARG A 96 -9.18 6.61 5.32
C ARG A 96 -8.91 8.12 5.21
N PRO A 97 -9.18 8.76 4.05
CA PRO A 97 -8.97 10.21 3.86
C PRO A 97 -10.12 11.05 4.45
N VAL A 98 -10.58 10.71 5.65
CA VAL A 98 -11.62 11.42 6.37
C VAL A 98 -11.10 11.95 7.72
N GLU A 99 -11.75 12.98 8.24
CA GLU A 99 -11.44 13.52 9.55
C GLU A 99 -11.73 12.46 10.64
N GLY A 100 -10.93 12.45 11.71
CA GLY A 100 -11.05 11.47 12.79
C GLY A 100 -10.59 10.04 12.44
N SER A 101 -10.23 9.75 11.18
CA SER A 101 -9.66 8.46 10.81
C SER A 101 -8.25 8.34 11.39
N TYR A 102 -8.10 7.55 12.46
CA TYR A 102 -6.84 7.37 13.16
C TYR A 102 -6.70 5.93 13.67
N MET A 103 -5.50 5.37 13.51
CA MET A 103 -5.09 4.13 14.14
C MET A 103 -3.60 4.21 14.51
N PRO A 104 -3.21 3.91 15.76
CA PRO A 104 -1.83 4.03 16.24
C PRO A 104 -0.80 3.26 15.43
N CYS A 105 -1.15 2.10 14.85
CA CYS A 105 -0.22 1.28 14.08
C CYS A 105 0.47 2.02 12.92
N PHE A 106 -0.19 3.03 12.32
CA PHE A 106 0.39 3.84 11.25
C PHE A 106 1.56 4.70 11.70
N LEU A 107 1.66 5.02 12.99
CA LEU A 107 2.76 5.83 13.52
C LEU A 107 4.14 5.19 13.28
N ALA A 108 4.24 3.87 13.29
CA ALA A 108 5.50 3.18 13.00
C ALA A 108 6.01 3.52 11.59
N GLY A 109 5.15 3.38 10.59
CA GLY A 109 5.48 3.70 9.20
C GLY A 109 5.78 5.18 8.99
N VAL A 110 4.95 6.06 9.55
CA VAL A 110 5.13 7.52 9.45
C VAL A 110 6.47 7.95 10.06
N ASN A 111 6.82 7.43 11.24
CA ASN A 111 8.10 7.74 11.88
C ASN A 111 9.30 7.30 11.04
N ALA A 112 9.28 6.06 10.54
CA ALA A 112 10.34 5.52 9.70
C ALA A 112 10.48 6.31 8.38
N ALA A 113 9.35 6.56 7.70
CA ALA A 113 9.31 7.34 6.46
C ALA A 113 9.82 8.76 6.64
N THR A 114 9.41 9.43 7.73
CA THR A 114 9.82 10.80 8.05
C THR A 114 11.32 10.86 8.33
N ALA A 115 11.82 9.96 9.16
CA ALA A 115 13.26 9.90 9.47
C ALA A 115 14.10 9.65 8.22
N PHE A 116 13.71 8.69 7.38
CA PHE A 116 14.42 8.37 6.14
C PHE A 116 14.38 9.53 5.13
N ALA A 117 13.19 10.10 4.89
CA ALA A 117 13.03 11.20 3.93
C ALA A 117 13.82 12.44 4.34
N HIS A 118 13.75 12.84 5.62
CA HIS A 118 14.48 14.00 6.12
C HIS A 118 15.99 13.77 6.14
N ALA A 119 16.48 12.59 6.52
CA ALA A 119 17.90 12.27 6.49
C ALA A 119 18.49 12.35 5.09
N LYS A 120 17.70 12.02 4.06
CA LYS A 120 18.09 12.13 2.65
C LYS A 120 17.80 13.48 2.00
N GLY A 121 17.00 14.34 2.62
CA GLY A 121 16.54 15.59 2.01
C GLY A 121 15.60 15.37 0.81
N ILE A 122 14.78 14.31 0.81
CA ILE A 122 13.86 13.96 -0.27
C ILE A 122 12.41 14.16 0.14
N PRO A 123 11.47 14.33 -0.83
CA PRO A 123 10.05 14.50 -0.55
C PRO A 123 9.43 13.34 0.21
N LEU A 124 8.56 13.68 1.18
CA LEU A 124 7.67 12.75 1.88
C LEU A 124 6.23 13.01 1.46
N VAL A 125 5.53 11.98 0.98
CA VAL A 125 4.12 12.03 0.57
C VAL A 125 3.30 11.22 1.57
N LEU A 126 2.42 11.92 2.30
CA LEU A 126 1.47 11.29 3.21
C LEU A 126 0.21 10.88 2.44
N THR A 127 -0.16 9.62 2.53
CA THR A 127 -1.34 9.03 1.89
C THR A 127 -2.20 8.30 2.93
N THR A 128 -3.19 7.56 2.50
CA THR A 128 -4.00 6.72 3.36
C THR A 128 -4.00 5.28 2.86
N HIS A 129 -4.24 4.34 3.76
CA HIS A 129 -4.31 2.93 3.41
C HIS A 129 -5.38 2.64 2.33
N GLN A 130 -6.54 3.31 2.42
CA GLN A 130 -7.60 3.20 1.41
C GLN A 130 -7.16 3.71 0.03
N GLN A 131 -6.39 4.81 -0.05
CA GLN A 131 -5.80 5.28 -1.30
C GLN A 131 -4.77 4.27 -1.85
N GLY A 132 -3.99 3.64 -0.98
CA GLY A 132 -3.10 2.54 -1.35
C GLY A 132 -3.85 1.36 -1.97
N HIS A 133 -4.98 0.94 -1.40
CA HIS A 133 -5.83 -0.09 -1.98
C HIS A 133 -6.39 0.30 -3.35
N ALA A 134 -6.88 1.53 -3.50
CA ALA A 134 -7.38 2.03 -4.79
C ALA A 134 -6.27 2.01 -5.85
N ALA A 135 -5.08 2.53 -5.50
CA ALA A 135 -3.92 2.53 -6.39
C ALA A 135 -3.49 1.11 -6.77
N ALA A 136 -3.44 0.19 -5.80
CA ALA A 136 -3.06 -1.21 -6.04
C ALA A 136 -4.07 -1.93 -6.96
N ALA A 137 -5.37 -1.67 -6.81
CA ALA A 137 -6.40 -2.26 -7.66
C ALA A 137 -6.26 -1.78 -9.11
N LEU A 138 -6.05 -0.47 -9.33
CA LEU A 138 -5.83 0.09 -10.66
C LEU A 138 -4.53 -0.44 -11.29
N PHE A 139 -3.46 -0.50 -10.51
CA PHE A 139 -2.18 -1.07 -10.94
C PHE A 139 -2.33 -2.55 -11.35
N ALA A 140 -2.97 -3.38 -10.52
CA ALA A 140 -3.19 -4.79 -10.84
C ALA A 140 -4.05 -5.01 -12.09
N ALA A 141 -4.97 -4.08 -12.38
CA ALA A 141 -5.81 -4.09 -13.57
C ALA A 141 -5.12 -3.48 -14.81
N LYS A 142 -3.84 -3.07 -14.71
CA LYS A 142 -3.12 -2.29 -15.74
C LYS A 142 -3.89 -1.04 -16.16
N GLY A 143 -4.54 -0.43 -15.20
CA GLY A 143 -5.40 0.74 -15.37
C GLY A 143 -4.73 2.04 -14.93
N GLU A 144 -3.42 2.20 -15.11
CA GLU A 144 -2.65 3.38 -14.68
C GLU A 144 -3.18 4.67 -15.31
N GLN A 145 -3.71 4.60 -16.54
CA GLN A 145 -4.38 5.74 -17.20
C GLN A 145 -5.59 6.24 -16.39
N LEU A 146 -6.21 5.36 -15.58
CA LEU A 146 -7.36 5.72 -14.74
C LEU A 146 -6.97 6.50 -13.48
N PHE A 147 -5.67 6.61 -13.16
CA PHE A 147 -5.21 7.42 -12.02
C PHE A 147 -5.57 8.91 -12.17
N ALA A 148 -5.71 9.39 -13.39
CA ALA A 148 -6.10 10.75 -13.70
C ALA A 148 -7.63 10.94 -13.86
N GLU A 149 -8.38 9.85 -13.86
CA GLU A 149 -9.81 9.83 -14.14
C GLU A 149 -10.66 9.73 -12.85
N LYS A 150 -11.98 9.89 -13.02
CA LYS A 150 -12.97 9.55 -12.00
C LYS A 150 -13.43 8.11 -12.20
N VAL A 151 -13.19 7.26 -11.21
CA VAL A 151 -13.59 5.86 -11.27
C VAL A 151 -14.43 5.48 -10.06
N LEU A 152 -15.37 4.56 -10.25
CA LEU A 152 -16.06 3.89 -9.19
C LEU A 152 -15.29 2.64 -8.78
N LEU A 153 -15.11 2.45 -7.49
CA LEU A 153 -14.36 1.35 -6.93
C LEU A 153 -15.13 0.71 -5.77
N PHE A 154 -15.26 -0.61 -5.80
CA PHE A 154 -15.71 -1.36 -4.64
C PHE A 154 -14.53 -1.72 -3.75
N HIS A 155 -14.59 -1.30 -2.49
CA HIS A 155 -13.65 -1.71 -1.46
C HIS A 155 -14.30 -2.77 -0.57
N ILE A 156 -13.95 -4.04 -0.80
CA ILE A 156 -14.55 -5.20 -0.15
C ILE A 156 -13.52 -5.90 0.72
N SER A 157 -13.81 -6.05 2.01
CA SER A 157 -12.97 -6.78 2.96
C SER A 157 -13.83 -7.37 4.09
N GLY A 158 -13.20 -8.04 5.06
CA GLY A 158 -13.87 -8.51 6.27
C GLY A 158 -14.34 -7.38 7.19
N GLY A 159 -13.83 -6.17 7.04
CA GLY A 159 -14.19 -5.00 7.86
C GLY A 159 -14.76 -3.83 7.06
N THR A 160 -14.96 -4.00 5.74
CA THR A 160 -15.37 -2.90 4.86
C THR A 160 -16.14 -3.43 3.65
N THR A 161 -17.21 -2.76 3.31
CA THR A 161 -17.90 -2.94 2.02
C THR A 161 -18.41 -1.58 1.60
N ASP A 162 -17.59 -0.86 0.86
CA ASP A 162 -17.83 0.51 0.45
C ASP A 162 -17.86 0.63 -1.07
N LEU A 163 -18.78 1.47 -1.58
CA LEU A 163 -18.71 2.01 -2.93
C LEU A 163 -18.03 3.37 -2.85
N LEU A 164 -16.91 3.50 -3.53
CA LEU A 164 -16.06 4.67 -3.51
C LEU A 164 -16.07 5.37 -4.87
N LEU A 165 -16.12 6.68 -4.87
CA LEU A 165 -15.75 7.52 -6.00
C LEU A 165 -14.30 7.96 -5.79
N CYS A 166 -13.40 7.50 -6.65
CA CYS A 166 -12.01 7.91 -6.68
C CYS A 166 -11.83 8.97 -7.77
N ASP A 167 -11.48 10.18 -7.37
CA ASP A 167 -11.13 11.28 -8.28
C ASP A 167 -9.60 11.44 -8.25
N GLN A 168 -8.95 11.05 -9.33
CA GLN A 168 -7.49 11.06 -9.47
C GLN A 168 -6.75 10.28 -8.35
N VAL A 169 -7.32 9.18 -7.84
CA VAL A 169 -6.83 8.36 -6.71
C VAL A 169 -6.62 9.15 -5.40
N ARG A 170 -6.38 10.44 -5.48
CA ARG A 170 -6.10 11.30 -4.32
C ARG A 170 -7.34 11.71 -3.55
N ARG A 171 -8.48 11.82 -4.22
CA ARG A 171 -9.76 12.19 -3.62
C ARG A 171 -10.68 10.99 -3.63
N ILE A 172 -10.91 10.43 -2.47
CA ILE A 172 -11.84 9.32 -2.31
C ILE A 172 -13.05 9.80 -1.52
N THR A 173 -14.23 9.63 -2.12
CA THR A 173 -15.51 9.91 -1.50
C THR A 173 -16.28 8.61 -1.37
N THR A 174 -16.72 8.28 -0.16
CA THR A 174 -17.60 7.14 0.06
C THR A 174 -19.01 7.50 -0.40
N LEU A 175 -19.53 6.83 -1.41
CA LEU A 175 -20.88 6.99 -1.94
C LEU A 175 -21.89 6.12 -1.22
N GLY A 176 -21.46 4.97 -0.72
CA GLY A 176 -22.28 4.05 0.04
C GLY A 176 -21.42 3.07 0.82
N THR A 177 -21.97 2.54 1.88
CA THR A 177 -21.36 1.51 2.72
C THR A 177 -22.39 0.47 3.12
N SER A 178 -21.96 -0.74 3.44
CA SER A 178 -22.86 -1.74 4.02
C SER A 178 -23.40 -1.25 5.36
N THR A 179 -24.70 -1.40 5.55
CA THR A 179 -25.40 -1.04 6.81
C THR A 179 -25.51 -2.19 7.79
N ASP A 180 -25.11 -3.39 7.40
CA ASP A 180 -25.18 -4.60 8.22
C ASP A 180 -23.90 -5.42 8.06
N LEU A 181 -23.97 -6.56 7.37
CA LEU A 181 -22.85 -7.49 7.23
C LEU A 181 -21.92 -7.06 6.10
N TYR A 182 -20.62 -7.03 6.37
CA TYR A 182 -19.61 -6.81 5.34
C TYR A 182 -19.47 -8.03 4.42
N ALA A 183 -19.28 -7.80 3.12
CA ALA A 183 -19.25 -8.87 2.13
C ALA A 183 -18.16 -9.91 2.41
N GLY A 184 -16.96 -9.48 2.85
CA GLY A 184 -15.91 -10.43 3.26
C GLY A 184 -16.33 -11.32 4.43
N GLN A 185 -17.04 -10.76 5.42
CA GLN A 185 -17.59 -11.57 6.51
C GLN A 185 -18.68 -12.52 6.03
N ALA A 186 -19.51 -12.12 5.07
CA ALA A 186 -20.51 -13.00 4.48
C ALA A 186 -19.85 -14.22 3.82
N VAL A 187 -18.78 -13.99 3.03
CA VAL A 187 -17.98 -15.05 2.40
C VAL A 187 -17.38 -15.98 3.45
N ASP A 188 -16.75 -15.43 4.48
CA ASP A 188 -16.15 -16.23 5.56
C ASP A 188 -17.19 -17.06 6.32
N ARG A 189 -18.36 -16.50 6.63
CA ARG A 189 -19.46 -17.22 7.31
C ARG A 189 -20.01 -18.36 6.46
N VAL A 190 -20.15 -18.15 5.16
CA VAL A 190 -20.57 -19.21 4.23
C VAL A 190 -19.52 -20.32 4.20
N GLY A 191 -18.24 -19.97 4.07
CA GLY A 191 -17.15 -20.94 4.04
C GLY A 191 -17.06 -21.77 5.32
N VAL A 192 -17.20 -21.15 6.49
CA VAL A 192 -17.22 -21.86 7.78
C VAL A 192 -18.43 -22.82 7.85
N ARG A 193 -19.60 -22.44 7.33
CA ARG A 193 -20.75 -23.34 7.25
C ARG A 193 -20.55 -24.51 6.29
N LEU A 194 -19.70 -24.33 5.28
CA LEU A 194 -19.27 -25.41 4.38
C LEU A 194 -18.17 -26.30 4.97
N GLY A 195 -17.74 -26.03 6.22
CA GLY A 195 -16.74 -26.83 6.92
C GLY A 195 -15.29 -26.36 6.76
N PHE A 196 -15.04 -25.21 6.16
CA PHE A 196 -13.70 -24.64 6.04
C PHE A 196 -13.27 -23.92 7.32
N GLY A 197 -11.94 -23.80 7.52
CA GLY A 197 -11.37 -22.98 8.58
C GLY A 197 -11.55 -21.48 8.33
N PHE A 198 -11.52 -20.67 9.40
CA PHE A 198 -11.52 -19.22 9.29
C PHE A 198 -10.06 -18.68 9.17
N PRO A 199 -9.77 -17.71 8.28
CA PRO A 199 -10.66 -17.12 7.26
C PRO A 199 -10.89 -18.06 6.07
N ALA A 200 -12.11 -18.11 5.53
CA ALA A 200 -12.54 -19.09 4.55
C ALA A 200 -12.60 -18.56 3.10
N GLY A 201 -12.28 -17.29 2.89
CA GLY A 201 -12.43 -16.62 1.59
C GLY A 201 -11.68 -17.30 0.44
N ALA A 202 -10.44 -17.77 0.68
CA ALA A 202 -9.66 -18.47 -0.33
C ALA A 202 -10.29 -19.81 -0.76
N GLU A 203 -10.86 -20.56 0.22
CA GLU A 203 -11.52 -21.84 -0.02
C GLU A 203 -12.81 -21.66 -0.82
N VAL A 204 -13.62 -20.66 -0.43
CA VAL A 204 -14.85 -20.30 -1.15
C VAL A 204 -14.53 -19.86 -2.57
N SER A 205 -13.48 -19.07 -2.77
CA SER A 205 -13.05 -18.65 -4.12
C SER A 205 -12.66 -19.83 -4.99
N ARG A 206 -11.97 -20.85 -4.44
CA ARG A 206 -11.64 -22.08 -5.18
C ARG A 206 -12.86 -22.92 -5.58
N LEU A 207 -13.91 -22.90 -4.75
CA LEU A 207 -15.16 -23.59 -5.09
C LEU A 207 -15.97 -22.85 -6.16
N ALA A 208 -15.77 -21.55 -6.33
CA ALA A 208 -16.49 -20.72 -7.27
C ALA A 208 -15.81 -20.67 -8.67
N ALA A 209 -14.60 -21.21 -8.80
CA ALA A 209 -13.83 -21.26 -10.04
C ALA A 209 -14.13 -22.54 -10.83
#